data_fe61f933e2c59f3fc8f468b4fb88a46a
#
_entry.id   fe61f933e2c59f3fc8f468b4fb88a46a
#
_cell.length_a   1.000
_cell.length_b   1.000
_cell.length_c   1.000
_cell.angle_alpha   90.00
_cell.angle_beta   90.00
_cell.angle_gamma   90.00
#
_symmetry.space_group_name_H-M   'P 1'
#
loop_
_entity.id
_entity.type
_entity.pdbx_description
1 polymer ?
#
loop_
_entity_poly.entity_id
_entity_poly.type
_entity_poly.pdbx_seq_one_letter_code
_entity_poly.pdbx_strand_id
1 'polypeptide(L)'
;TENCIYIVSRQAGEGGDRKLEKGDYYLTDAELADIRLCAEQYKRFVLIVNCGSPVELSECADMKGLRGILFISQLGSESGLAVADILSGAVTPSGKLADTWARSYDDLPYAREYSSLNGELEQEYYKEGIFVGYRFFDSFGREPLYPFGFGLSYTDFRFGAAKVSAEGTAVRVALTVTNKGLKYSGRETVQVYVSAPGGSISREYQSLAAYKKTSLLAPGRSETVELSFDMRALAAYRFDEASYVLEKGSYILRVGNSSRNTVPAAIVRLDEEVTVSRHAHICPVVAPFLELRGSGRPAETPEKLPVVNVRAADFSAKEYVYETPEMMSDGRIRRFVESLSAADMAEIVVGVGPN
;
A
#
# COMPACT_ATOMS: atom_id res chain seq x y z
N THR A 1 -22.80 7.49 -32.24
CA THR A 1 -21.86 6.46 -31.72
C THR A 1 -22.45 5.84 -30.45
N GLU A 2 -22.23 4.54 -30.22
CA GLU A 2 -22.71 3.87 -28.99
C GLU A 2 -21.67 3.93 -27.86
N ASN A 3 -20.46 4.37 -28.15
CA ASN A 3 -19.33 4.37 -27.23
C ASN A 3 -18.98 5.82 -26.83
N CYS A 4 -18.62 5.99 -25.57
CA CYS A 4 -18.13 7.25 -25.04
C CYS A 4 -16.95 7.00 -24.09
N ILE A 5 -15.97 7.89 -24.16
CA ILE A 5 -14.85 7.96 -23.20
C ILE A 5 -14.85 9.39 -22.66
N TYR A 6 -14.84 9.53 -21.35
CA TYR A 6 -14.64 10.82 -20.70
C TYR A 6 -13.33 10.74 -19.88
N ILE A 7 -12.53 11.79 -19.92
CA ILE A 7 -11.23 11.81 -19.25
C ILE A 7 -11.23 12.91 -18.21
N VAL A 8 -11.07 12.51 -16.95
CA VAL A 8 -10.77 13.42 -15.85
C VAL A 8 -9.26 13.48 -15.69
N SER A 9 -8.70 14.66 -15.75
CA SER A 9 -7.26 14.87 -15.56
C SER A 9 -6.98 15.80 -14.41
N ARG A 10 -5.95 15.49 -13.63
CA ARG A 10 -5.40 16.34 -12.58
C ARG A 10 -3.90 16.42 -12.73
N GLN A 11 -3.38 17.61 -12.59
CA GLN A 11 -1.94 17.80 -12.49
C GLN A 11 -1.54 17.52 -11.03
N ALA A 12 -0.60 16.61 -10.85
CA ALA A 12 0.06 16.38 -9.59
C ALA A 12 1.54 16.73 -9.78
N GLY A 13 1.96 17.84 -9.21
CA GLY A 13 3.34 18.32 -9.23
C GLY A 13 3.95 18.24 -7.83
N GLU A 14 5.27 18.23 -7.79
CA GLU A 14 6.02 18.36 -6.55
C GLU A 14 6.08 19.86 -6.18
N GLY A 15 5.39 20.37 -5.29
CA GLY A 15 5.47 21.79 -4.91
C GLY A 15 4.26 22.30 -4.15
N GLY A 16 3.29 21.44 -3.94
CA GLY A 16 2.11 21.76 -3.14
C GLY A 16 1.22 20.56 -2.94
N ASP A 17 0.58 20.51 -1.78
CA ASP A 17 -0.40 19.49 -1.46
C ASP A 17 -1.65 19.62 -2.32
N ARG A 18 -2.33 18.50 -2.53
CA ARG A 18 -3.65 18.46 -3.15
C ARG A 18 -4.65 19.22 -2.28
N LYS A 19 -5.49 20.01 -2.91
CA LYS A 19 -6.51 20.80 -2.23
C LYS A 19 -7.83 20.05 -2.18
N LEU A 20 -8.53 20.19 -1.05
CA LEU A 20 -9.87 19.64 -0.87
C LEU A 20 -10.92 20.54 -1.52
N GLU A 21 -10.79 20.75 -2.82
CA GLU A 21 -11.67 21.60 -3.61
C GLU A 21 -12.08 20.94 -4.93
N LYS A 22 -13.14 21.48 -5.55
CA LYS A 22 -13.62 21.06 -6.87
C LYS A 22 -12.58 21.42 -7.94
N GLY A 23 -12.27 20.44 -8.79
CA GLY A 23 -11.26 20.58 -9.83
C GLY A 23 -9.87 20.07 -9.37
N ASP A 24 -9.71 19.74 -8.10
CA ASP A 24 -8.54 19.05 -7.59
C ASP A 24 -8.93 17.68 -6.99
N TYR A 25 -9.15 17.55 -5.69
CA TYR A 25 -9.54 16.28 -5.10
C TYR A 25 -10.98 15.88 -5.47
N TYR A 26 -11.89 16.85 -5.52
CA TYR A 26 -13.27 16.61 -5.93
C TYR A 26 -13.47 16.89 -7.42
N LEU A 27 -14.44 16.18 -8.02
CA LEU A 27 -14.92 16.51 -9.36
C LEU A 27 -15.60 17.90 -9.34
N THR A 28 -15.45 18.65 -10.43
CA THR A 28 -16.24 19.87 -10.64
C THR A 28 -17.69 19.51 -10.93
N ASP A 29 -18.61 20.46 -10.71
CA ASP A 29 -20.02 20.28 -11.05
C ASP A 29 -20.20 19.99 -12.55
N ALA A 30 -19.40 20.64 -13.42
CA ALA A 30 -19.42 20.41 -14.85
C ALA A 30 -18.96 19.00 -15.22
N GLU A 31 -17.82 18.53 -14.67
CA GLU A 31 -17.33 17.16 -14.88
C GLU A 31 -18.39 16.13 -14.47
N LEU A 32 -19.00 16.32 -13.30
CA LEU A 32 -20.00 15.39 -12.79
C LEU A 32 -21.28 15.41 -13.64
N ALA A 33 -21.71 16.58 -14.13
CA ALA A 33 -22.84 16.72 -15.05
C ALA A 33 -22.56 16.01 -16.39
N ASP A 34 -21.36 16.21 -16.96
CA ASP A 34 -20.95 15.55 -18.19
C ASP A 34 -20.86 14.05 -18.05
N ILE A 35 -20.29 13.55 -16.94
CA ILE A 35 -20.19 12.12 -16.63
C ILE A 35 -21.61 11.51 -16.54
N ARG A 36 -22.54 12.16 -15.85
CA ARG A 36 -23.92 11.71 -15.76
C ARG A 36 -24.60 11.68 -17.13
N LEU A 37 -24.43 12.72 -17.93
CA LEU A 37 -24.96 12.78 -19.28
C LEU A 37 -24.41 11.66 -20.16
N CYS A 38 -23.09 11.41 -20.09
CA CYS A 38 -22.46 10.30 -20.81
C CYS A 38 -23.02 8.94 -20.37
N ALA A 39 -23.21 8.74 -19.06
CA ALA A 39 -23.75 7.51 -18.52
C ALA A 39 -25.22 7.25 -18.95
N GLU A 40 -26.01 8.30 -19.15
CA GLU A 40 -27.39 8.21 -19.62
C GLU A 40 -27.50 7.98 -21.12
N GLN A 41 -26.66 8.64 -21.91
CA GLN A 41 -26.81 8.66 -23.37
C GLN A 41 -26.09 7.53 -24.10
N TYR A 42 -25.01 6.98 -23.52
CA TYR A 42 -24.18 6.00 -24.21
C TYR A 42 -24.27 4.60 -23.61
N LYS A 43 -24.39 3.60 -24.44
CA LYS A 43 -24.47 2.19 -24.01
C LYS A 43 -23.16 1.67 -23.40
N ARG A 44 -22.02 2.21 -23.89
CA ARG A 44 -20.67 1.83 -23.47
C ARG A 44 -19.89 3.08 -23.12
N PHE A 45 -19.97 3.44 -21.87
CA PHE A 45 -19.26 4.59 -21.32
C PHE A 45 -18.14 4.14 -20.41
N VAL A 46 -16.95 4.67 -20.62
CA VAL A 46 -15.75 4.43 -19.79
C VAL A 46 -15.24 5.78 -19.31
N LEU A 47 -15.00 5.87 -18.00
CA LEU A 47 -14.32 6.99 -17.36
C LEU A 47 -12.83 6.67 -17.26
N ILE A 48 -11.98 7.55 -17.79
CA ILE A 48 -10.53 7.49 -17.60
C ILE A 48 -10.13 8.54 -16.58
N VAL A 49 -9.36 8.11 -15.59
CA VAL A 49 -8.82 8.97 -14.53
C VAL A 49 -7.31 9.09 -14.74
N ASN A 50 -6.90 10.25 -15.25
CA ASN A 50 -5.50 10.61 -15.52
C ASN A 50 -5.00 11.54 -14.42
N CYS A 51 -4.64 10.97 -13.29
CA CYS A 51 -4.21 11.67 -12.08
C CYS A 51 -3.06 10.94 -11.42
N GLY A 52 -2.12 11.63 -10.80
CA GLY A 52 -1.00 11.02 -10.06
C GLY A 52 -1.41 10.40 -8.71
N SER A 53 -2.59 10.78 -8.21
CA SER A 53 -3.13 10.33 -6.91
C SER A 53 -4.65 10.17 -6.97
N PRO A 54 -5.29 9.54 -5.98
CA PRO A 54 -6.74 9.38 -5.95
C PRO A 54 -7.52 10.70 -6.06
N VAL A 55 -8.69 10.63 -6.67
CA VAL A 55 -9.74 11.66 -6.65
C VAL A 55 -11.02 11.04 -6.09
N GLU A 56 -11.91 11.82 -5.52
CA GLU A 56 -13.17 11.27 -5.02
C GLU A 56 -14.09 10.86 -6.17
N LEU A 57 -14.42 9.58 -6.22
CA LEU A 57 -15.23 8.96 -7.27
C LEU A 57 -16.49 8.25 -6.74
N SER A 58 -16.87 8.53 -5.49
CA SER A 58 -18.02 7.84 -4.86
C SER A 58 -19.31 7.96 -5.66
N GLU A 59 -19.59 9.13 -6.22
CA GLU A 59 -20.77 9.34 -7.08
C GLU A 59 -20.66 8.60 -8.42
N CYS A 60 -19.46 8.37 -8.93
CA CYS A 60 -19.24 7.67 -10.19
C CYS A 60 -19.31 6.14 -10.04
N ALA A 61 -18.81 5.61 -8.92
CA ALA A 61 -18.64 4.16 -8.73
C ALA A 61 -19.96 3.39 -8.81
N ASP A 62 -21.06 3.97 -8.33
CA ASP A 62 -22.38 3.38 -8.30
C ASP A 62 -23.30 3.85 -9.45
N MET A 63 -22.73 4.59 -10.42
CA MET A 63 -23.48 5.21 -11.51
C MET A 63 -23.91 4.18 -12.56
N LYS A 64 -25.22 4.05 -12.76
CA LYS A 64 -25.77 3.21 -13.83
C LYS A 64 -25.35 3.77 -15.19
N GLY A 65 -24.88 2.90 -16.09
CA GLY A 65 -24.42 3.28 -17.42
C GLY A 65 -22.90 3.43 -17.54
N LEU A 66 -22.19 3.75 -16.47
CA LEU A 66 -20.72 3.66 -16.42
C LEU A 66 -20.32 2.18 -16.45
N ARG A 67 -19.52 1.78 -17.45
CA ARG A 67 -19.11 0.38 -17.68
C ARG A 67 -17.72 0.05 -17.16
N GLY A 68 -16.93 1.06 -16.91
CA GLY A 68 -15.59 0.89 -16.33
C GLY A 68 -14.95 2.21 -15.97
N ILE A 69 -14.08 2.16 -14.99
CA ILE A 69 -13.19 3.24 -14.62
C ILE A 69 -11.77 2.73 -14.85
N LEU A 70 -11.00 3.47 -15.66
CA LEU A 70 -9.61 3.16 -15.94
C LEU A 70 -8.72 4.24 -15.32
N PHE A 71 -8.00 3.86 -14.26
CA PHE A 71 -7.00 4.73 -13.63
C PHE A 71 -5.66 4.55 -14.35
N ILE A 72 -5.09 5.62 -14.90
CA ILE A 72 -3.87 5.57 -15.73
C ILE A 72 -2.68 6.31 -15.15
N SER A 73 -2.82 6.96 -14.01
CA SER A 73 -1.72 7.47 -13.16
C SER A 73 -0.64 8.28 -13.90
N GLN A 74 -0.99 9.28 -14.71
CA GLN A 74 -0.02 10.15 -15.40
C GLN A 74 1.10 9.38 -16.13
N LEU A 75 0.72 8.54 -17.07
CA LEU A 75 1.63 7.73 -17.89
C LEU A 75 2.55 8.62 -18.76
N GLY A 76 3.64 8.02 -19.26
CA GLY A 76 4.58 8.68 -20.18
C GLY A 76 4.04 8.88 -21.60
N SER A 77 4.95 9.16 -22.54
CA SER A 77 4.62 9.54 -23.93
C SER A 77 3.79 8.50 -24.71
N GLU A 78 3.89 7.22 -24.37
CA GLU A 78 3.14 6.13 -25.02
C GLU A 78 1.77 5.84 -24.36
N SER A 79 1.30 6.71 -23.46
CA SER A 79 0.05 6.52 -22.72
C SER A 79 -1.18 6.30 -23.60
N GLY A 80 -1.28 7.03 -24.70
CA GLY A 80 -2.39 6.89 -25.65
C GLY A 80 -2.46 5.51 -26.28
N LEU A 81 -1.31 4.93 -26.66
CA LEU A 81 -1.25 3.58 -27.21
C LEU A 81 -1.61 2.53 -26.16
N ALA A 82 -1.08 2.65 -24.93
CA ALA A 82 -1.42 1.73 -23.85
C ALA A 82 -2.93 1.75 -23.52
N VAL A 83 -3.54 2.92 -23.48
CA VAL A 83 -4.99 3.07 -23.27
C VAL A 83 -5.78 2.46 -24.42
N ALA A 84 -5.37 2.70 -25.68
CA ALA A 84 -6.03 2.14 -26.86
C ALA A 84 -5.98 0.60 -26.86
N ASP A 85 -4.85 0.01 -26.51
CA ASP A 85 -4.67 -1.45 -26.38
C ASP A 85 -5.62 -2.05 -25.33
N ILE A 86 -5.75 -1.40 -24.18
CA ILE A 86 -6.70 -1.82 -23.14
C ILE A 86 -8.14 -1.70 -23.65
N LEU A 87 -8.55 -0.54 -24.17
CA LEU A 87 -9.93 -0.30 -24.58
C LEU A 87 -10.37 -1.17 -25.79
N SER A 88 -9.45 -1.48 -26.68
CA SER A 88 -9.71 -2.39 -27.81
C SER A 88 -9.74 -3.88 -27.39
N GLY A 89 -9.19 -4.21 -26.21
CA GLY A 89 -9.02 -5.58 -25.76
C GLY A 89 -7.80 -6.29 -26.36
N ALA A 90 -6.91 -5.57 -27.04
CA ALA A 90 -5.63 -6.10 -27.50
C ALA A 90 -4.75 -6.51 -26.32
N VAL A 91 -4.81 -5.77 -25.23
CA VAL A 91 -4.15 -6.09 -23.97
C VAL A 91 -5.16 -6.14 -22.84
N THR A 92 -5.09 -7.20 -22.04
CA THR A 92 -5.91 -7.36 -20.83
C THR A 92 -5.29 -6.55 -19.68
N PRO A 93 -6.05 -5.68 -18.99
CA PRO A 93 -5.54 -4.94 -17.85
C PRO A 93 -5.12 -5.90 -16.73
N SER A 94 -4.00 -5.59 -16.09
CA SER A 94 -3.44 -6.37 -14.98
C SER A 94 -2.79 -5.49 -13.90
N GLY A 95 -3.01 -4.19 -13.96
CA GLY A 95 -2.60 -3.24 -12.94
C GLY A 95 -3.39 -3.44 -11.65
N LYS A 96 -2.76 -3.16 -10.52
CA LYS A 96 -3.39 -3.16 -9.21
C LYS A 96 -3.19 -1.80 -8.56
N LEU A 97 -4.20 -1.32 -7.84
CA LEU A 97 -4.09 -0.06 -7.10
C LEU A 97 -3.02 -0.19 -6.01
N ALA A 98 -2.11 0.78 -5.99
CA ALA A 98 -1.08 0.89 -4.96
C ALA A 98 -1.57 1.69 -3.73
N ASP A 99 -2.80 2.22 -3.81
CA ASP A 99 -3.44 3.02 -2.77
C ASP A 99 -4.79 2.41 -2.38
N THR A 100 -5.26 2.77 -1.19
CA THR A 100 -6.64 2.54 -0.76
C THR A 100 -7.45 3.77 -1.09
N TRP A 101 -8.50 3.61 -1.91
CA TRP A 101 -9.38 4.72 -2.28
C TRP A 101 -10.53 4.82 -1.29
N ALA A 102 -10.59 5.90 -0.54
CA ALA A 102 -11.69 6.19 0.36
C ALA A 102 -12.97 6.53 -0.41
N ARG A 103 -14.14 6.30 0.18
CA ARG A 103 -15.42 6.79 -0.36
C ARG A 103 -15.54 8.29 -0.20
N SER A 104 -15.12 8.81 0.95
CA SER A 104 -15.02 10.22 1.26
C SER A 104 -13.66 10.52 1.85
N TYR A 105 -13.18 11.72 1.67
CA TYR A 105 -11.94 12.18 2.31
C TYR A 105 -12.01 12.07 3.84
N ASP A 106 -13.19 12.31 4.42
CA ASP A 106 -13.42 12.21 5.87
C ASP A 106 -13.35 10.77 6.43
N ASP A 107 -13.28 9.76 5.57
CA ASP A 107 -13.03 8.38 5.98
C ASP A 107 -11.55 8.11 6.32
N LEU A 108 -10.64 9.02 5.94
CA LEU A 108 -9.21 8.92 6.27
C LEU A 108 -8.96 9.28 7.74
N PRO A 109 -7.94 8.67 8.38
CA PRO A 109 -7.59 9.06 9.74
C PRO A 109 -7.08 10.51 9.75
N TYR A 110 -7.55 11.31 10.71
CA TYR A 110 -7.16 12.72 10.87
C TYR A 110 -7.27 13.57 9.60
N ALA A 111 -8.24 13.28 8.75
CA ALA A 111 -8.42 13.88 7.42
C ALA A 111 -8.43 15.41 7.40
N ARG A 112 -8.87 16.05 8.50
CA ARG A 112 -8.95 17.51 8.63
C ARG A 112 -7.76 18.15 9.36
N GLU A 113 -6.76 17.35 9.68
CA GLU A 113 -5.59 17.78 10.45
C GLU A 113 -4.28 17.59 9.67
N TYR A 114 -4.35 17.08 8.42
CA TYR A 114 -3.18 16.83 7.57
C TYR A 114 -2.66 18.12 6.96
N SER A 115 -1.34 18.31 6.96
CA SER A 115 -0.65 19.45 6.39
C SER A 115 -1.22 20.78 6.92
N SER A 116 -1.32 21.80 6.10
CA SER A 116 -1.86 23.13 6.48
C SER A 116 -3.32 23.12 6.98
N LEU A 117 -4.04 22.00 6.89
CA LEU A 117 -5.41 21.88 7.41
C LEU A 117 -5.49 21.90 8.94
N ASN A 118 -4.40 21.58 9.65
CA ASN A 118 -4.34 21.66 11.10
C ASN A 118 -4.24 23.13 11.62
N GLY A 119 -3.99 24.09 10.71
CA GLY A 119 -3.80 25.51 11.04
C GLY A 119 -2.40 25.86 11.58
N GLU A 120 -1.48 24.91 11.60
CA GLU A 120 -0.10 25.05 12.06
C GLU A 120 0.86 24.82 10.89
N LEU A 121 1.75 25.75 10.62
CA LEU A 121 2.70 25.67 9.52
C LEU A 121 4.10 25.21 9.94
N GLU A 122 4.38 25.22 11.23
CA GLU A 122 5.70 24.88 11.76
C GLU A 122 5.78 23.46 12.32
N GLN A 123 4.62 22.83 12.58
CA GLN A 123 4.57 21.51 13.21
C GLN A 123 3.57 20.61 12.51
N GLU A 124 3.99 19.40 12.20
CA GLU A 124 3.15 18.34 11.66
C GLU A 124 3.16 17.14 12.61
N TYR A 125 1.98 16.61 12.90
CA TYR A 125 1.80 15.48 13.82
C TYR A 125 1.28 14.26 13.08
N TYR A 126 2.12 13.24 12.93
CA TYR A 126 1.76 11.96 12.32
C TYR A 126 0.96 11.09 13.30
N LYS A 127 -0.23 11.55 13.66
CA LYS A 127 -1.10 10.94 14.70
C LYS A 127 -1.60 9.56 14.31
N GLU A 128 -1.67 9.23 13.02
CA GLU A 128 -2.10 7.94 12.50
C GLU A 128 -1.12 6.81 12.79
N GLY A 129 0.15 7.11 13.07
CA GLY A 129 1.19 6.12 13.31
C GLY A 129 1.30 5.11 12.16
N ILE A 130 1.19 3.81 12.47
CA ILE A 130 1.23 2.75 11.46
C ILE A 130 -0.06 2.59 10.65
N PHE A 131 -1.14 3.24 11.06
CA PHE A 131 -2.47 3.05 10.48
C PHE A 131 -2.72 3.97 9.29
N VAL A 132 -2.02 3.71 8.19
CA VAL A 132 -2.13 4.43 6.92
C VAL A 132 -2.68 3.51 5.83
N GLY A 133 -3.53 4.03 4.95
CA GLY A 133 -4.11 3.29 3.83
C GLY A 133 -4.85 2.02 4.28
N TYR A 134 -4.61 0.88 3.63
CA TYR A 134 -5.30 -0.37 3.94
C TYR A 134 -5.07 -0.83 5.39
N ARG A 135 -3.94 -0.48 6.01
CA ARG A 135 -3.69 -0.81 7.41
C ARG A 135 -4.73 -0.16 8.32
N PHE A 136 -5.09 1.10 8.05
CA PHE A 136 -6.18 1.78 8.76
C PHE A 136 -7.54 1.16 8.43
N PHE A 137 -7.89 1.10 7.13
CA PHE A 137 -9.20 0.63 6.70
C PHE A 137 -9.51 -0.80 7.18
N ASP A 138 -8.52 -1.70 7.12
CA ASP A 138 -8.68 -3.08 7.54
C ASP A 138 -8.74 -3.21 9.06
N SER A 139 -7.89 -2.47 9.80
CA SER A 139 -7.83 -2.54 11.25
C SER A 139 -9.05 -1.97 11.95
N PHE A 140 -9.64 -0.89 11.41
CA PHE A 140 -10.79 -0.21 12.00
C PHE A 140 -12.13 -0.58 11.35
N GLY A 141 -12.14 -1.57 10.45
CA GLY A 141 -13.36 -2.05 9.80
C GLY A 141 -14.03 -1.00 8.92
N ARG A 142 -13.26 -0.06 8.37
CA ARG A 142 -13.76 0.94 7.43
C ARG A 142 -13.84 0.35 6.02
N GLU A 143 -14.92 0.64 5.31
CA GLU A 143 -15.11 0.14 3.95
C GLU A 143 -14.55 1.14 2.94
N PRO A 144 -13.51 0.78 2.17
CA PRO A 144 -12.98 1.65 1.12
C PRO A 144 -13.88 1.66 -0.11
N LEU A 145 -13.73 2.65 -0.98
CA LEU A 145 -14.31 2.62 -2.32
C LEU A 145 -13.63 1.53 -3.16
N TYR A 146 -12.31 1.54 -3.19
CA TYR A 146 -11.49 0.49 -3.78
C TYR A 146 -10.34 0.13 -2.82
N PRO A 147 -10.19 -1.15 -2.47
CA PRO A 147 -9.13 -1.55 -1.54
C PRO A 147 -7.75 -1.53 -2.21
N PHE A 148 -6.71 -1.45 -1.39
CA PHE A 148 -5.33 -1.65 -1.84
C PHE A 148 -5.17 -2.99 -2.56
N GLY A 149 -4.44 -2.98 -3.67
CA GLY A 149 -4.22 -4.18 -4.48
C GLY A 149 -5.38 -4.56 -5.40
N PHE A 150 -6.50 -3.80 -5.39
CA PHE A 150 -7.64 -4.05 -6.27
C PHE A 150 -7.30 -3.76 -7.73
N GLY A 151 -7.92 -4.50 -8.62
CA GLY A 151 -7.87 -4.28 -10.07
C GLY A 151 -8.58 -5.39 -10.81
N LEU A 152 -9.44 -5.01 -11.76
CA LEU A 152 -10.21 -5.92 -12.59
C LEU A 152 -9.41 -6.37 -13.82
N SER A 153 -9.88 -7.41 -14.48
CA SER A 153 -9.32 -8.00 -15.68
C SER A 153 -10.44 -8.32 -16.68
N TYR A 154 -10.10 -8.60 -17.94
CA TYR A 154 -11.05 -9.13 -18.93
C TYR A 154 -11.21 -10.65 -18.85
N THR A 155 -10.53 -11.26 -17.90
CA THR A 155 -10.59 -12.71 -17.63
C THR A 155 -10.60 -12.95 -16.11
N ASP A 156 -11.01 -14.14 -15.72
CA ASP A 156 -11.10 -14.54 -14.32
C ASP A 156 -9.96 -15.50 -13.96
N PHE A 157 -9.46 -15.38 -12.73
CA PHE A 157 -8.42 -16.24 -12.21
C PHE A 157 -8.90 -17.04 -11.01
N ARG A 158 -8.40 -18.27 -10.89
CA ARG A 158 -8.60 -19.10 -9.72
C ARG A 158 -7.27 -19.39 -9.06
N PHE A 159 -7.21 -19.19 -7.76
CA PHE A 159 -6.08 -19.58 -6.92
C PHE A 159 -6.33 -20.98 -6.38
N GLY A 160 -5.35 -21.86 -6.52
CA GLY A 160 -5.30 -23.14 -5.84
C GLY A 160 -4.92 -23.00 -4.37
N ALA A 161 -4.99 -24.10 -3.64
CA ALA A 161 -4.53 -24.12 -2.26
C ALA A 161 -3.03 -23.78 -2.17
N ALA A 162 -2.70 -22.85 -1.27
CA ALA A 162 -1.31 -22.47 -1.05
C ALA A 162 -0.58 -23.54 -0.23
N LYS A 163 0.63 -23.87 -0.65
CA LYS A 163 1.59 -24.65 0.13
C LYS A 163 2.56 -23.69 0.80
N VAL A 164 2.69 -23.78 2.11
CA VAL A 164 3.54 -22.90 2.91
C VAL A 164 4.60 -23.73 3.59
N SER A 165 5.83 -23.26 3.58
CA SER A 165 6.97 -23.85 4.29
C SER A 165 7.86 -22.75 4.87
N ALA A 166 8.70 -23.10 5.84
CA ALA A 166 9.71 -22.18 6.37
C ALA A 166 11.07 -22.88 6.41
N GLU A 167 12.11 -22.09 6.19
CA GLU A 167 13.51 -22.50 6.31
C GLU A 167 14.29 -21.35 6.95
N GLY A 168 14.75 -21.56 8.18
CA GLY A 168 15.28 -20.47 9.00
C GLY A 168 14.23 -19.37 9.17
N THR A 169 14.57 -18.13 8.84
CA THR A 169 13.68 -16.96 8.92
C THR A 169 12.81 -16.76 7.68
N ALA A 170 13.09 -17.49 6.59
CA ALA A 170 12.39 -17.33 5.32
C ALA A 170 11.11 -18.18 5.27
N VAL A 171 10.00 -17.57 4.93
CA VAL A 171 8.72 -18.23 4.65
C VAL A 171 8.51 -18.27 3.14
N ARG A 172 8.21 -19.47 2.61
CA ARG A 172 7.94 -19.70 1.19
C ARG A 172 6.48 -20.06 1.00
N VAL A 173 5.88 -19.51 -0.04
CA VAL A 173 4.48 -19.73 -0.42
C VAL A 173 4.44 -20.13 -1.89
N ALA A 174 3.82 -21.26 -2.20
CA ALA A 174 3.64 -21.71 -3.57
C ALA A 174 2.17 -22.04 -3.82
N LEU A 175 1.60 -21.52 -4.90
CA LEU A 175 0.22 -21.85 -5.31
C LEU A 175 0.07 -21.80 -6.83
N THR A 176 -0.92 -22.53 -7.32
CA THR A 176 -1.25 -22.52 -8.76
C THR A 176 -2.29 -21.44 -9.04
N VAL A 177 -2.02 -20.58 -10.03
CA VAL A 177 -2.96 -19.62 -10.58
C VAL A 177 -3.41 -20.11 -11.95
N THR A 178 -4.73 -20.18 -12.16
CA THR A 178 -5.35 -20.64 -13.40
C THR A 178 -6.22 -19.54 -14.01
N ASN A 179 -6.00 -19.21 -15.26
CA ASN A 179 -6.93 -18.37 -16.02
C ASN A 179 -8.20 -19.20 -16.34
N LYS A 180 -9.32 -18.80 -15.79
CA LYS A 180 -10.63 -19.47 -15.92
C LYS A 180 -11.49 -18.92 -17.05
N GLY A 181 -11.07 -17.80 -17.62
CA GLY A 181 -11.78 -17.21 -18.75
C GLY A 181 -11.72 -18.05 -20.01
N LEU A 182 -12.56 -17.69 -20.99
CA LEU A 182 -12.68 -18.43 -22.24
C LEU A 182 -12.07 -17.69 -23.44
N LYS A 183 -11.79 -16.41 -23.31
CA LYS A 183 -11.46 -15.56 -24.45
C LYS A 183 -10.10 -14.86 -24.31
N TYR A 184 -9.83 -14.25 -23.17
CA TYR A 184 -8.68 -13.35 -23.02
C TYR A 184 -7.53 -14.02 -22.26
N SER A 185 -6.33 -13.84 -22.78
CA SER A 185 -5.12 -14.06 -21.98
C SER A 185 -4.96 -12.91 -20.99
N GLY A 186 -4.43 -13.20 -19.82
CA GLY A 186 -4.25 -12.18 -18.79
C GLY A 186 -3.19 -12.55 -17.77
N ARG A 187 -2.88 -11.58 -16.91
CA ARG A 187 -1.95 -11.75 -15.77
C ARG A 187 -2.70 -11.45 -14.48
N GLU A 188 -2.37 -12.16 -13.43
CA GLU A 188 -2.90 -11.88 -12.09
C GLU A 188 -1.76 -11.68 -11.10
N THR A 189 -1.99 -10.85 -10.09
CA THR A 189 -1.02 -10.61 -9.02
C THR A 189 -1.45 -11.33 -7.75
N VAL A 190 -0.65 -12.32 -7.36
CA VAL A 190 -0.77 -12.98 -6.07
C VAL A 190 -0.19 -12.06 -5.01
N GLN A 191 -0.93 -11.83 -3.94
CA GLN A 191 -0.55 -11.02 -2.79
C GLN A 191 -0.62 -11.87 -1.53
N VAL A 192 0.44 -11.84 -0.73
CA VAL A 192 0.55 -12.53 0.54
C VAL A 192 0.50 -11.50 1.67
N TYR A 193 -0.47 -11.61 2.53
CA TYR A 193 -0.62 -10.78 3.72
C TYR A 193 -0.40 -11.61 4.98
N VAL A 194 0.08 -10.95 6.01
CA VAL A 194 0.30 -11.57 7.31
C VAL A 194 -0.32 -10.72 8.41
N SER A 195 -1.17 -11.36 9.23
CA SER A 195 -1.69 -10.79 10.47
C SER A 195 -0.80 -11.25 11.62
N ALA A 196 -0.16 -10.31 12.30
CA ALA A 196 0.67 -10.63 13.47
C ALA A 196 -0.18 -11.04 14.69
N PRO A 197 0.38 -11.76 15.66
CA PRO A 197 -0.33 -12.07 16.90
C PRO A 197 -0.66 -10.77 17.66
N GLY A 198 -1.76 -10.77 18.42
CA GLY A 198 -2.02 -9.72 19.40
C GLY A 198 -1.02 -9.83 20.55
N GLY A 199 -0.39 -8.71 20.89
CA GLY A 199 0.64 -8.64 21.92
C GLY A 199 0.67 -7.28 22.61
N SER A 200 1.85 -6.87 23.05
CA SER A 200 2.06 -5.58 23.73
C SER A 200 2.17 -4.40 22.78
N ILE A 201 2.51 -4.67 21.53
CA ILE A 201 2.73 -3.65 20.50
C ILE A 201 1.45 -3.49 19.67
N SER A 202 1.04 -2.24 19.44
CA SER A 202 -0.07 -1.95 18.52
C SER A 202 0.27 -2.41 17.10
N ARG A 203 -0.62 -3.23 16.50
CA ARG A 203 -0.42 -3.84 15.18
C ARG A 203 -1.63 -3.58 14.28
N GLU A 204 -1.33 -3.50 13.02
CA GLU A 204 -2.34 -3.51 11.97
C GLU A 204 -2.98 -4.91 11.81
N TYR A 205 -4.20 -4.94 11.27
CA TYR A 205 -4.91 -6.19 10.99
C TYR A 205 -4.10 -7.15 10.12
N GLN A 206 -3.44 -6.63 9.09
CA GLN A 206 -2.56 -7.38 8.21
C GLN A 206 -1.56 -6.47 7.50
N SER A 207 -0.38 -7.01 7.17
CA SER A 207 0.64 -6.37 6.33
C SER A 207 0.90 -7.18 5.08
N LEU A 208 1.12 -6.50 3.94
CA LEU A 208 1.61 -7.13 2.72
C LEU A 208 3.05 -7.60 2.92
N ALA A 209 3.25 -8.91 2.89
CA ALA A 209 4.56 -9.54 3.08
C ALA A 209 5.28 -9.86 1.77
N ALA A 210 4.52 -10.26 0.74
CA ALA A 210 5.07 -10.54 -0.59
C ALA A 210 3.99 -10.40 -1.66
N TYR A 211 4.41 -10.14 -2.89
CA TYR A 211 3.55 -10.19 -4.06
C TYR A 211 4.32 -10.63 -5.30
N LYS A 212 3.62 -11.23 -6.25
CA LYS A 212 4.18 -11.61 -7.56
C LYS A 212 3.10 -11.70 -8.62
N LYS A 213 3.39 -11.14 -9.79
CA LYS A 213 2.52 -11.22 -10.96
C LYS A 213 2.86 -12.45 -11.78
N THR A 214 1.85 -13.17 -12.29
CA THR A 214 2.02 -14.30 -13.20
C THR A 214 2.62 -13.88 -14.55
N SER A 215 3.12 -14.83 -15.29
CA SER A 215 3.28 -14.69 -16.73
C SER A 215 1.91 -14.46 -17.41
N LEU A 216 1.91 -14.21 -18.72
CA LEU A 216 0.67 -14.11 -19.48
C LEU A 216 0.03 -15.50 -19.63
N LEU A 217 -1.10 -15.71 -19.00
CA LEU A 217 -1.82 -16.98 -19.02
C LEU A 217 -2.93 -16.95 -20.07
N ALA A 218 -2.83 -17.81 -21.07
CA ALA A 218 -3.92 -18.06 -22.01
C ALA A 218 -5.13 -18.72 -21.29
N PRO A 219 -6.34 -18.66 -21.87
CA PRO A 219 -7.51 -19.34 -21.34
C PRO A 219 -7.24 -20.82 -20.99
N GLY A 220 -7.61 -21.23 -19.79
CA GLY A 220 -7.41 -22.57 -19.25
C GLY A 220 -5.97 -22.90 -18.82
N ARG A 221 -5.00 -22.02 -19.04
CA ARG A 221 -3.60 -22.25 -18.63
C ARG A 221 -3.37 -21.86 -17.18
N SER A 222 -2.39 -22.51 -16.60
CA SER A 222 -2.00 -22.35 -15.21
C SER A 222 -0.49 -22.14 -15.08
N GLU A 223 -0.11 -21.46 -14.00
CA GLU A 223 1.27 -21.28 -13.56
C GLU A 223 1.35 -21.53 -12.06
N THR A 224 2.43 -22.13 -11.59
CA THR A 224 2.75 -22.18 -10.18
C THR A 224 3.55 -20.92 -9.83
N VAL A 225 2.98 -20.08 -8.97
CA VAL A 225 3.61 -18.87 -8.47
C VAL A 225 4.28 -19.20 -7.15
N GLU A 226 5.56 -18.89 -7.06
CA GLU A 226 6.35 -19.01 -5.83
C GLU A 226 6.73 -17.63 -5.34
N LEU A 227 6.50 -17.39 -4.04
CA LEU A 227 6.82 -16.17 -3.32
C LEU A 227 7.60 -16.54 -2.06
N SER A 228 8.40 -15.60 -1.57
CA SER A 228 9.05 -15.74 -0.27
C SER A 228 9.16 -14.37 0.40
N PHE A 229 9.17 -14.38 1.72
CA PHE A 229 9.49 -13.23 2.54
C PHE A 229 10.27 -13.66 3.77
N ASP A 230 11.01 -12.75 4.34
CA ASP A 230 11.70 -12.96 5.60
C ASP A 230 10.79 -12.50 6.75
N MET A 231 10.67 -13.32 7.79
CA MET A 231 9.88 -12.98 8.97
C MET A 231 10.33 -11.67 9.63
N ARG A 232 11.61 -11.32 9.52
CA ARG A 232 12.15 -10.05 10.03
C ARG A 232 11.43 -8.80 9.47
N ALA A 233 10.89 -8.88 8.26
CA ALA A 233 10.12 -7.79 7.65
C ALA A 233 8.78 -7.52 8.37
N LEU A 234 8.33 -8.43 9.23
CA LEU A 234 7.11 -8.28 10.03
C LEU A 234 7.38 -7.74 11.45
N ALA A 235 8.64 -7.41 11.77
CA ALA A 235 8.97 -6.86 13.07
C ALA A 235 8.33 -5.49 13.28
N ALA A 236 7.89 -5.22 14.51
CA ALA A 236 7.36 -3.94 14.92
C ALA A 236 8.33 -3.21 15.84
N TYR A 237 8.28 -1.89 15.79
CA TYR A 237 9.13 -1.06 16.62
C TYR A 237 8.57 -0.97 18.04
N ARG A 238 9.42 -1.32 19.00
CA ARG A 238 9.17 -1.15 20.44
C ARG A 238 9.90 0.11 20.90
N PHE A 239 9.14 1.14 21.16
CA PHE A 239 9.70 2.47 21.44
C PHE A 239 10.59 2.48 22.67
N ASP A 240 10.16 1.89 23.77
CA ASP A 240 10.87 1.93 25.06
C ASP A 240 12.28 1.30 24.99
N GLU A 241 12.48 0.37 24.06
CA GLU A 241 13.74 -0.35 23.88
C GLU A 241 14.52 0.09 22.64
N ALA A 242 14.00 1.03 21.86
CA ALA A 242 14.52 1.40 20.55
C ALA A 242 14.85 0.18 19.69
N SER A 243 13.96 -0.79 19.63
CA SER A 243 14.21 -2.07 18.98
C SER A 243 13.07 -2.50 18.06
N TYR A 244 13.38 -3.23 16.98
CA TYR A 244 12.39 -3.95 16.20
C TYR A 244 12.29 -5.38 16.72
N VAL A 245 11.08 -5.80 17.03
CA VAL A 245 10.81 -7.11 17.61
C VAL A 245 9.73 -7.88 16.86
N LEU A 246 9.85 -9.20 16.88
CA LEU A 246 8.79 -10.14 16.52
C LEU A 246 8.24 -10.73 17.80
N GLU A 247 6.98 -10.46 18.11
CA GLU A 247 6.34 -11.04 19.29
C GLU A 247 6.07 -12.54 19.08
N LYS A 248 6.22 -13.33 20.12
CA LYS A 248 5.85 -14.75 20.14
C LYS A 248 4.40 -14.95 19.76
N GLY A 249 4.10 -15.95 18.95
CA GLY A 249 2.72 -16.30 18.68
C GLY A 249 2.45 -16.82 17.27
N SER A 250 1.18 -16.72 16.87
CA SER A 250 0.67 -17.23 15.60
C SER A 250 0.46 -16.08 14.61
N TYR A 251 1.25 -16.10 13.56
CA TYR A 251 1.14 -15.18 12.43
C TYR A 251 0.24 -15.82 11.37
N ILE A 252 -0.89 -15.23 11.07
CA ILE A 252 -1.86 -15.78 10.12
C ILE A 252 -1.50 -15.31 8.70
N LEU A 253 -1.04 -16.25 7.87
CA LEU A 253 -0.72 -16.00 6.48
C LEU A 253 -2.00 -16.09 5.64
N ARG A 254 -2.25 -15.06 4.82
CA ARG A 254 -3.39 -14.93 3.93
C ARG A 254 -2.91 -14.78 2.50
N VAL A 255 -3.63 -15.33 1.54
CA VAL A 255 -3.33 -15.24 0.12
C VAL A 255 -4.53 -14.71 -0.63
N GLY A 256 -4.30 -13.77 -1.54
CA GLY A 256 -5.35 -13.19 -2.35
C GLY A 256 -4.82 -12.31 -3.47
N ASN A 257 -5.68 -11.42 -3.98
CA ASN A 257 -5.33 -10.48 -5.05
C ASN A 257 -5.66 -9.02 -4.72
N SER A 258 -6.07 -8.75 -3.48
CA SER A 258 -6.20 -7.41 -2.88
C SER A 258 -6.28 -7.54 -1.37
N SER A 259 -6.15 -6.46 -0.61
CA SER A 259 -6.23 -6.47 0.86
C SER A 259 -7.59 -6.98 1.37
N ARG A 260 -8.65 -6.83 0.58
CA ARG A 260 -10.01 -7.27 0.95
C ARG A 260 -10.43 -8.60 0.33
N ASN A 261 -9.66 -9.12 -0.61
CA ASN A 261 -9.94 -10.42 -1.22
C ASN A 261 -8.81 -11.40 -0.91
N THR A 262 -8.73 -11.80 0.36
CA THR A 262 -7.74 -12.77 0.87
C THR A 262 -8.44 -13.91 1.60
N VAL A 263 -7.79 -15.07 1.57
CA VAL A 263 -8.19 -16.23 2.39
C VAL A 263 -7.02 -16.66 3.27
N PRO A 264 -7.26 -17.06 4.54
CA PRO A 264 -6.24 -17.67 5.38
C PRO A 264 -5.70 -18.95 4.74
N ALA A 265 -4.38 -19.11 4.74
CA ALA A 265 -3.69 -20.22 4.07
C ALA A 265 -2.85 -21.06 5.02
N ALA A 266 -2.22 -20.45 6.02
CA ALA A 266 -1.40 -21.13 7.03
C ALA A 266 -1.24 -20.29 8.28
N ILE A 267 -0.76 -20.93 9.34
CA ILE A 267 -0.24 -20.29 10.55
C ILE A 267 1.27 -20.46 10.56
N VAL A 268 2.01 -19.35 10.60
CA VAL A 268 3.44 -19.34 10.91
C VAL A 268 3.58 -19.10 12.40
N ARG A 269 4.11 -20.07 13.13
CA ARG A 269 4.24 -20.01 14.59
C ARG A 269 5.66 -19.70 14.99
N LEU A 270 5.85 -18.60 15.70
CA LEU A 270 7.11 -18.24 16.33
C LEU A 270 7.07 -18.67 17.81
N ASP A 271 8.05 -19.45 18.23
CA ASP A 271 8.09 -20.10 19.53
C ASP A 271 8.42 -19.14 20.69
N GLU A 272 9.26 -18.14 20.46
CA GLU A 272 9.65 -17.12 21.43
C GLU A 272 9.75 -15.75 20.78
N GLU A 273 9.73 -14.69 21.58
CA GLU A 273 9.96 -13.33 21.11
C GLU A 273 11.39 -13.14 20.62
N VAL A 274 11.56 -12.38 19.55
CA VAL A 274 12.86 -12.11 18.95
C VAL A 274 13.08 -10.62 18.79
N THR A 275 14.20 -10.11 19.28
CA THR A 275 14.73 -8.81 18.88
C THR A 275 15.44 -8.96 17.53
N VAL A 276 14.91 -8.30 16.50
CA VAL A 276 15.47 -8.33 15.14
C VAL A 276 16.58 -7.31 14.98
N SER A 277 16.41 -6.13 15.54
CA SER A 277 17.45 -5.09 15.54
C SER A 277 17.32 -4.15 16.72
N ARG A 278 18.46 -3.58 17.13
CA ARG A 278 18.56 -2.55 18.16
C ARG A 278 19.04 -1.25 17.54
N HIS A 279 18.49 -0.16 18.01
CA HIS A 279 18.76 1.20 17.54
C HIS A 279 19.00 2.14 18.72
N ALA A 280 19.15 3.43 18.41
CA ALA A 280 19.16 4.49 19.42
C ALA A 280 18.08 5.53 19.08
N HIS A 281 17.57 6.21 20.10
CA HIS A 281 16.67 7.35 19.92
C HIS A 281 17.50 8.58 19.50
N ILE A 282 17.70 8.77 18.20
CA ILE A 282 18.46 9.90 17.66
C ILE A 282 17.60 11.16 17.47
N CYS A 283 16.29 11.01 17.32
CA CYS A 283 15.33 12.11 17.17
C CYS A 283 14.14 11.87 18.11
N PRO A 284 14.29 12.07 19.43
CA PRO A 284 13.20 11.84 20.37
C PRO A 284 12.09 12.87 20.15
N VAL A 285 10.83 12.42 20.37
CA VAL A 285 9.68 13.31 20.37
C VAL A 285 9.83 14.37 21.46
N VAL A 286 9.78 15.65 21.07
CA VAL A 286 9.97 16.77 21.98
C VAL A 286 8.67 17.12 22.71
N ALA A 287 7.53 17.04 22.00
CA ALA A 287 6.21 17.32 22.54
C ALA A 287 5.33 16.06 22.41
N PRO A 288 4.82 15.49 23.50
CA PRO A 288 3.97 14.32 23.43
C PRO A 288 2.65 14.67 22.74
N PHE A 289 2.17 13.78 21.89
CA PHE A 289 0.86 13.86 21.25
C PHE A 289 0.17 12.49 21.28
N LEU A 290 -1.15 12.49 21.07
CA LEU A 290 -1.93 11.26 21.03
C LEU A 290 -1.82 10.64 19.63
N GLU A 291 -1.13 9.53 19.57
CA GLU A 291 -1.05 8.68 18.38
C GLU A 291 -2.25 7.72 18.33
N LEU A 292 -2.76 7.47 17.15
CA LEU A 292 -3.81 6.48 16.92
C LEU A 292 -3.31 5.09 17.35
N ARG A 293 -3.94 4.53 18.34
CA ARG A 293 -3.69 3.16 18.78
C ARG A 293 -4.95 2.35 18.55
N GLY A 294 -4.83 1.34 17.73
CA GLY A 294 -5.91 0.39 17.50
C GLY A 294 -5.75 -0.82 18.38
N SER A 295 -6.83 -1.30 18.93
CA SER A 295 -6.91 -2.71 19.35
C SER A 295 -6.96 -3.63 18.13
N GLY A 296 -6.74 -3.12 16.92
CA GLY A 296 -6.87 -3.80 15.65
C GLY A 296 -8.09 -4.75 15.63
N ARG A 297 -8.72 -4.94 14.51
CA ARG A 297 -9.65 -6.07 14.41
C ARG A 297 -8.82 -7.34 14.63
N PRO A 298 -9.03 -8.14 15.71
CA PRO A 298 -8.25 -9.33 15.93
C PRO A 298 -8.45 -10.27 14.73
N ALA A 299 -7.34 -10.76 14.20
CA ALA A 299 -7.42 -11.73 13.13
C ALA A 299 -8.03 -13.01 13.69
N GLU A 300 -9.19 -13.40 13.20
CA GLU A 300 -9.78 -14.70 13.55
C GLU A 300 -8.82 -15.80 13.11
N THR A 301 -8.43 -16.66 14.06
CA THR A 301 -7.58 -17.82 13.76
C THR A 301 -8.51 -18.98 13.35
N PRO A 302 -8.53 -19.37 12.09
CA PRO A 302 -9.32 -20.53 11.67
C PRO A 302 -8.79 -21.80 12.31
N GLU A 303 -9.70 -22.67 12.80
CA GLU A 303 -9.35 -23.87 13.58
C GLU A 303 -8.55 -24.95 12.83
N LYS A 304 -8.45 -24.89 11.50
CA LYS A 304 -7.91 -25.99 10.68
C LYS A 304 -6.91 -25.52 9.60
N LEU A 305 -5.97 -24.67 9.95
CA LEU A 305 -4.91 -24.29 9.03
C LEU A 305 -3.64 -25.13 9.26
N PRO A 306 -2.86 -25.41 8.19
CA PRO A 306 -1.53 -25.96 8.36
C PRO A 306 -0.67 -25.01 9.18
N VAL A 307 0.14 -25.59 10.07
CA VAL A 307 1.06 -24.86 10.93
C VAL A 307 2.49 -25.07 10.44
N VAL A 308 3.21 -23.99 10.28
CA VAL A 308 4.63 -23.95 9.95
C VAL A 308 5.35 -23.28 11.12
N ASN A 309 6.40 -23.92 11.63
CA ASN A 309 7.14 -23.40 12.79
C ASN A 309 8.40 -22.66 12.33
N VAL A 310 8.66 -21.52 12.95
CA VAL A 310 9.89 -20.74 12.86
C VAL A 310 10.43 -20.60 14.27
N ARG A 311 11.72 -20.81 14.46
CA ARG A 311 12.35 -20.81 15.78
C ARG A 311 13.07 -19.50 16.03
N ALA A 312 12.95 -18.98 17.23
CA ALA A 312 13.69 -17.79 17.66
C ALA A 312 15.21 -17.96 17.50
N ALA A 313 15.73 -19.17 17.68
CA ALA A 313 17.13 -19.50 17.50
C ALA A 313 17.66 -19.31 16.06
N ASP A 314 16.77 -19.20 15.07
CA ASP A 314 17.15 -18.98 13.67
C ASP A 314 17.39 -17.49 13.37
N PHE A 315 17.13 -16.58 14.34
CA PHE A 315 17.36 -15.16 14.22
C PHE A 315 18.64 -14.71 14.93
N SER A 316 19.24 -13.67 14.40
CA SER A 316 20.28 -12.90 15.06
C SER A 316 19.89 -11.43 15.05
N ALA A 317 20.02 -10.77 16.18
CA ALA A 317 19.80 -9.34 16.27
C ALA A 317 20.90 -8.58 15.53
N LYS A 318 20.51 -7.57 14.75
CA LYS A 318 21.44 -6.62 14.15
C LYS A 318 21.51 -5.39 15.04
N GLU A 319 22.71 -5.03 15.46
CA GLU A 319 22.94 -3.75 16.12
C GLU A 319 23.30 -2.69 15.10
N TYR A 320 22.58 -1.57 15.13
CA TYR A 320 22.91 -0.41 14.35
C TYR A 320 23.70 0.54 15.22
N VAL A 321 24.99 0.63 14.94
CA VAL A 321 25.90 1.61 15.54
C VAL A 321 25.96 2.79 14.59
N TYR A 322 25.61 3.95 15.10
CA TYR A 322 25.69 5.20 14.34
C TYR A 322 27.13 5.71 14.42
N GLU A 323 27.97 5.22 13.52
CA GLU A 323 29.36 5.62 13.43
C GLU A 323 29.51 6.99 12.77
N THR A 324 30.48 7.75 13.23
CA THR A 324 30.87 8.99 12.55
C THR A 324 31.36 8.64 11.13
N PRO A 325 30.83 9.27 10.08
CA PRO A 325 31.28 9.00 8.71
C PRO A 325 32.80 9.07 8.57
N GLU A 326 33.40 8.17 7.80
CA GLU A 326 34.84 8.08 7.62
C GLU A 326 35.47 9.42 7.20
N MET A 327 34.77 10.18 6.35
CA MET A 327 35.21 11.53 5.94
C MET A 327 35.39 12.51 7.12
N MET A 328 34.73 12.26 8.26
CA MET A 328 34.91 13.07 9.48
C MET A 328 36.24 12.81 10.16
N SER A 329 37.02 11.82 9.72
CA SER A 329 38.42 11.63 10.13
C SER A 329 39.35 12.69 9.52
N ASP A 330 38.99 13.30 8.37
CA ASP A 330 39.71 14.43 7.82
C ASP A 330 39.48 15.68 8.70
N GLY A 331 40.54 16.12 9.33
CA GLY A 331 40.46 17.26 10.24
C GLY A 331 40.02 18.58 9.58
N ARG A 332 40.11 18.73 8.25
CA ARG A 332 39.60 19.90 7.52
C ARG A 332 38.07 19.82 7.40
N ILE A 333 37.54 18.66 7.01
CA ILE A 333 36.10 18.43 6.90
C ILE A 333 35.45 18.57 8.27
N ARG A 334 36.02 17.96 9.29
CA ARG A 334 35.53 18.07 10.67
C ARG A 334 35.43 19.53 11.10
N ARG A 335 36.51 20.31 10.99
CA ARG A 335 36.49 21.74 11.37
C ARG A 335 35.47 22.55 10.58
N PHE A 336 35.30 22.23 9.30
CA PHE A 336 34.28 22.89 8.48
C PHE A 336 32.87 22.60 9.03
N VAL A 337 32.54 21.32 9.24
CA VAL A 337 31.22 20.92 9.77
C VAL A 337 30.98 21.51 11.17
N GLU A 338 32.01 21.48 12.06
CA GLU A 338 31.91 22.07 13.40
C GLU A 338 31.76 23.60 13.38
N SER A 339 32.14 24.26 12.29
CA SER A 339 31.96 25.70 12.14
C SER A 339 30.57 26.12 11.65
N LEU A 340 29.79 25.18 11.18
CA LEU A 340 28.42 25.46 10.67
C LEU A 340 27.43 25.56 11.83
N SER A 341 26.53 26.53 11.74
CA SER A 341 25.34 26.56 12.59
C SER A 341 24.31 25.48 12.15
N ALA A 342 23.35 25.19 13.01
CA ALA A 342 22.24 24.30 12.62
C ALA A 342 21.45 24.86 11.42
N ALA A 343 21.35 26.18 11.30
CA ALA A 343 20.71 26.82 10.13
C ALA A 343 21.52 26.60 8.85
N ASP A 344 22.86 26.80 8.89
CA ASP A 344 23.72 26.56 7.73
C ASP A 344 23.64 25.09 7.28
N MET A 345 23.64 24.16 8.24
CA MET A 345 23.50 22.72 7.93
C MET A 345 22.15 22.41 7.33
N ALA A 346 21.07 23.01 7.83
CA ALA A 346 19.74 22.85 7.27
C ALA A 346 19.66 23.39 5.83
N GLU A 347 20.22 24.56 5.55
CA GLU A 347 20.28 25.12 4.19
C GLU A 347 21.03 24.22 3.21
N ILE A 348 22.14 23.60 3.66
CA ILE A 348 22.91 22.66 2.83
C ILE A 348 22.09 21.40 2.50
N VAL A 349 21.35 20.87 3.47
CA VAL A 349 20.58 19.61 3.32
C VAL A 349 19.29 19.84 2.56
N VAL A 350 18.55 20.90 2.87
CA VAL A 350 17.27 21.22 2.24
C VAL A 350 17.45 21.88 0.87
N GLY A 351 18.56 22.57 0.68
CA GLY A 351 18.82 23.40 -0.50
C GLY A 351 18.07 24.74 -0.43
N VAL A 352 18.54 25.68 -1.24
CA VAL A 352 17.81 26.94 -1.47
C VAL A 352 16.88 26.66 -2.64
N GLY A 353 15.59 26.78 -2.45
CA GLY A 353 14.62 26.61 -3.53
C GLY A 353 14.93 27.55 -4.70
N PRO A 354 14.48 27.27 -5.91
CA PRO A 354 14.64 28.18 -7.03
C PRO A 354 13.94 29.50 -6.68
N ASN A 355 14.73 30.59 -6.68
CA ASN A 355 14.21 31.95 -6.57
C ASN A 355 13.32 32.29 -7.77
#